data_da87717e8a99e38265ae63820965b859
#
_entry.id   da87717e8a99e38265ae63820965b859
#
_cell.length_a   1.000
_cell.length_b   1.000
_cell.length_c   1.000
_cell.angle_alpha   90.00
_cell.angle_beta   90.00
_cell.angle_gamma   90.00
#
_symmetry.space_group_name_H-M   'P 1'
#
loop_
_entity.id
_entity.type
_entity.pdbx_description
1 polymer ?
#
loop_
_entity_poly.entity_id
_entity_poly.type
_entity_poly.pdbx_seq_one_letter_code
_entity_poly.pdbx_strand_id
1 'polypeptide(L)'
;MKLPRRQFLNLAGSAAALPIVSGFAWAQALSASNEVEQRVAAIVEAYDVQGNHRTGTSVDSKSAEWLADEIRRSGAEPSLEPFTLSRVDPLSCHLRIAGRRIEGVPMFDAAFTNEEGITGTLGALGSDADIALVESDTFKLDEPRRQRGGTIAQARQSRHKGIIILTRGSRPGLSLLNAPFFRAPSGPPMLQVSSAEHEWLRTQAQTGTQATLVTHVKRTTAQAFNVTARIAGSDSGLAPLVIAAPRSGWWQCASERGGGLACWLETIRVLAAAKPARDCLFAAFSGHELGLLGVDTYFESRPDLIKHCYACIFLGANIGAPRQPNLIQVSDAPLGAWFADALEKHGLVVNQTATPESEKIRGEASIFQRGGARYVVLACGSDVFHSAADRWPDEVDVAILARYATSIAKGAAELARQRS
;
A
#
# COMPACT_ATOMS: atom_id res chain seq x y z
N MET A 1 -16.75 -79.43 24.32
CA MET A 1 -16.56 -79.36 25.78
C MET A 1 -16.84 -77.97 26.25
N LYS A 2 -17.71 -77.78 27.19
CA LYS A 2 -18.50 -76.65 27.74
C LYS A 2 -17.83 -75.31 27.86
N LEU A 3 -18.55 -74.29 27.38
CA LEU A 3 -18.44 -72.85 27.81
C LEU A 3 -18.89 -72.70 29.26
N PRO A 4 -18.44 -71.66 29.98
CA PRO A 4 -19.35 -70.91 30.86
C PRO A 4 -19.40 -69.36 30.61
N ARG A 5 -20.56 -68.96 31.00
CA ARG A 5 -21.29 -67.67 30.90
C ARG A 5 -20.67 -66.50 31.68
N ARG A 6 -20.84 -65.28 31.07
CA ARG A 6 -21.27 -63.98 31.62
C ARG A 6 -20.72 -63.51 32.97
N GLN A 7 -20.07 -62.34 32.90
CA GLN A 7 -20.29 -61.28 33.89
C GLN A 7 -20.44 -59.95 33.17
N PHE A 8 -21.61 -59.29 33.33
CA PHE A 8 -21.88 -57.88 32.97
C PHE A 8 -21.30 -57.02 34.09
N LEU A 9 -20.41 -56.11 33.74
CA LEU A 9 -20.04 -54.97 34.60
C LEU A 9 -20.66 -53.69 34.02
N ASN A 10 -21.57 -53.12 34.79
CA ASN A 10 -22.14 -51.80 34.58
C ASN A 10 -21.03 -50.74 34.71
N LEU A 11 -20.68 -50.06 33.64
CA LEU A 11 -19.96 -48.81 33.65
C LEU A 11 -20.98 -47.68 33.45
N ALA A 12 -21.32 -46.98 34.54
CA ALA A 12 -22.04 -45.73 34.50
C ALA A 12 -21.19 -44.68 33.77
N GLY A 13 -21.54 -44.37 32.55
CA GLY A 13 -20.91 -43.29 31.77
C GLY A 13 -21.31 -41.93 32.31
N SER A 14 -20.35 -41.17 32.85
CA SER A 14 -20.49 -39.74 33.08
C SER A 14 -20.59 -39.05 31.71
N ALA A 15 -21.78 -38.64 31.32
CA ALA A 15 -21.99 -37.76 30.18
C ALA A 15 -21.40 -36.39 30.53
N ALA A 16 -20.20 -36.11 30.03
CA ALA A 16 -19.69 -34.74 29.98
C ALA A 16 -20.60 -33.94 29.03
N ALA A 17 -21.36 -33.02 29.58
CA ALA A 17 -22.12 -32.07 28.81
C ALA A 17 -21.15 -31.15 28.05
N LEU A 18 -20.96 -31.42 26.77
CA LEU A 18 -20.38 -30.43 25.85
C LEU A 18 -21.31 -29.21 25.86
N PRO A 19 -20.77 -27.95 26.00
CA PRO A 19 -21.60 -26.77 25.90
C PRO A 19 -22.22 -26.74 24.50
N ILE A 20 -23.53 -26.84 24.42
CA ILE A 20 -24.28 -26.53 23.22
C ILE A 20 -24.08 -25.02 22.98
N VAL A 21 -23.04 -24.66 22.20
CA VAL A 21 -22.95 -23.30 21.63
C VAL A 21 -24.19 -23.20 20.74
N SER A 22 -25.15 -22.42 21.18
CA SER A 22 -26.48 -22.35 20.58
C SER A 22 -26.32 -22.02 19.09
N GLY A 23 -27.02 -22.72 18.20
CA GLY A 23 -27.04 -22.47 16.76
C GLY A 23 -27.34 -21.00 16.41
N PHE A 24 -27.91 -20.25 17.34
CA PHE A 24 -28.11 -18.80 17.29
C PHE A 24 -26.79 -18.00 17.29
N ALA A 25 -25.81 -18.38 18.08
CA ALA A 25 -24.49 -17.71 18.11
C ALA A 25 -23.70 -17.95 16.81
N TRP A 26 -23.79 -19.14 16.24
CA TRP A 26 -23.20 -19.46 14.94
C TRP A 26 -23.88 -18.71 13.79
N ALA A 27 -25.21 -18.62 13.78
CA ALA A 27 -25.97 -17.86 12.79
C ALA A 27 -25.66 -16.35 12.85
N GLN A 28 -25.54 -15.78 14.06
CA GLN A 28 -25.14 -14.40 14.25
C GLN A 28 -23.70 -14.13 13.80
N ALA A 29 -22.76 -15.04 14.08
CA ALA A 29 -21.36 -14.89 13.64
C ALA A 29 -21.23 -14.97 12.13
N LEU A 30 -21.95 -15.87 11.47
CA LEU A 30 -21.98 -15.99 10.00
C LEU A 30 -22.64 -14.76 9.36
N SER A 31 -23.73 -14.23 9.93
CA SER A 31 -24.38 -13.01 9.47
C SER A 31 -23.42 -11.80 9.57
N ALA A 32 -22.74 -11.65 10.70
CA ALA A 32 -21.80 -10.55 10.93
C ALA A 32 -20.58 -10.62 10.00
N SER A 33 -20.05 -11.80 9.71
CA SER A 33 -18.96 -12.00 8.73
C SER A 33 -19.41 -11.58 7.33
N ASN A 34 -20.60 -12.00 6.91
CA ASN A 34 -21.16 -11.66 5.60
C ASN A 34 -21.38 -10.15 5.44
N GLU A 35 -21.81 -9.46 6.51
CA GLU A 35 -21.96 -8.00 6.49
C GLU A 35 -20.61 -7.26 6.34
N VAL A 36 -19.53 -7.75 6.98
CA VAL A 36 -18.18 -7.16 6.79
C VAL A 36 -17.72 -7.39 5.38
N GLU A 37 -17.85 -8.60 4.82
CA GLU A 37 -17.51 -8.93 3.45
C GLU A 37 -18.21 -8.00 2.45
N GLN A 38 -19.53 -7.79 2.61
CA GLN A 38 -20.30 -6.88 1.77
C GLN A 38 -19.80 -5.44 1.85
N ARG A 39 -19.49 -4.94 3.06
CA ARG A 39 -18.98 -3.57 3.23
C ARG A 39 -17.62 -3.39 2.60
N VAL A 40 -16.65 -4.29 2.86
CA VAL A 40 -15.30 -4.14 2.32
C VAL A 40 -15.29 -4.29 0.80
N ALA A 41 -16.12 -5.19 0.24
CA ALA A 41 -16.30 -5.35 -1.20
C ALA A 41 -16.83 -4.06 -1.84
N ALA A 42 -17.90 -3.49 -1.29
CA ALA A 42 -18.50 -2.25 -1.80
C ALA A 42 -17.52 -1.06 -1.77
N ILE A 43 -16.65 -0.96 -0.75
CA ILE A 43 -15.63 0.09 -0.66
C ILE A 43 -14.57 -0.09 -1.75
N VAL A 44 -14.05 -1.31 -1.95
CA VAL A 44 -13.02 -1.55 -2.97
C VAL A 44 -13.58 -1.33 -4.37
N GLU A 45 -14.77 -1.82 -4.65
CA GLU A 45 -15.47 -1.60 -5.94
C GLU A 45 -15.68 -0.11 -6.21
N ALA A 46 -16.23 0.62 -5.22
CA ALA A 46 -16.46 2.06 -5.34
C ALA A 46 -15.18 2.85 -5.51
N TYR A 47 -14.07 2.40 -4.95
CA TYR A 47 -12.76 3.00 -5.14
C TYR A 47 -12.20 2.70 -6.54
N ASP A 48 -12.21 1.44 -6.99
CA ASP A 48 -11.67 1.02 -8.30
C ASP A 48 -12.32 1.75 -9.49
N VAL A 49 -13.65 1.91 -9.46
CA VAL A 49 -14.40 2.52 -10.58
C VAL A 49 -14.15 4.03 -10.75
N GLN A 50 -13.51 4.70 -9.78
CA GLN A 50 -13.20 6.14 -9.86
C GLN A 50 -12.11 6.43 -10.90
N GLY A 51 -11.23 5.47 -11.21
CA GLY A 51 -10.13 5.62 -12.16
C GLY A 51 -8.76 5.70 -11.51
N ASN A 52 -7.79 6.31 -12.18
CA ASN A 52 -6.40 6.38 -11.69
C ASN A 52 -6.24 7.38 -10.56
N HIS A 53 -5.85 6.92 -9.38
CA HIS A 53 -5.75 7.70 -8.14
C HIS A 53 -4.43 8.50 -8.00
N ARG A 54 -3.84 8.93 -9.12
CA ARG A 54 -2.59 9.69 -9.10
C ARG A 54 -2.78 11.04 -8.41
N THR A 55 -1.89 11.33 -7.46
CA THR A 55 -1.93 12.53 -6.59
C THR A 55 -2.12 13.84 -7.35
N GLY A 56 -3.04 14.66 -6.87
CA GLY A 56 -3.33 15.99 -7.38
C GLY A 56 -4.12 16.01 -8.69
N THR A 57 -4.62 14.87 -9.18
CA THR A 57 -5.55 14.80 -10.32
C THR A 57 -6.99 15.03 -9.88
N SER A 58 -7.89 15.23 -10.84
CA SER A 58 -9.33 15.36 -10.54
C SER A 58 -9.91 14.09 -9.93
N VAL A 59 -9.39 12.91 -10.29
CA VAL A 59 -9.77 11.63 -9.67
C VAL A 59 -9.34 11.60 -8.20
N ASP A 60 -8.09 11.99 -7.91
CA ASP A 60 -7.59 12.06 -6.52
C ASP A 60 -8.43 13.01 -5.65
N SER A 61 -8.83 14.19 -6.17
CA SER A 61 -9.69 15.13 -5.45
C SER A 61 -11.09 14.56 -5.18
N LYS A 62 -11.74 13.99 -6.22
CA LYS A 62 -13.06 13.35 -6.07
C LYS A 62 -13.02 12.14 -5.13
N SER A 63 -11.92 11.38 -5.18
CA SER A 63 -11.68 10.27 -4.25
C SER A 63 -11.55 10.75 -2.80
N ALA A 64 -10.98 11.94 -2.56
CA ALA A 64 -10.94 12.52 -1.21
C ALA A 64 -12.34 12.91 -0.70
N GLU A 65 -13.17 13.50 -1.56
CA GLU A 65 -14.56 13.84 -1.24
C GLU A 65 -15.39 12.59 -0.96
N TRP A 66 -15.27 11.58 -1.83
CA TRP A 66 -15.91 10.28 -1.62
C TRP A 66 -15.50 9.63 -0.29
N LEU A 67 -14.20 9.63 0.02
CA LEU A 67 -13.70 9.05 1.27
C LEU A 67 -14.22 9.82 2.50
N ALA A 68 -14.36 11.14 2.40
CA ALA A 68 -14.97 11.95 3.44
C ALA A 68 -16.44 11.54 3.69
N ASP A 69 -17.19 11.24 2.63
CA ASP A 69 -18.58 10.75 2.77
C ASP A 69 -18.62 9.34 3.40
N GLU A 70 -17.68 8.45 3.06
CA GLU A 70 -17.59 7.13 3.70
C GLU A 70 -17.22 7.22 5.19
N ILE A 71 -16.38 8.19 5.58
CA ILE A 71 -16.12 8.48 7.00
C ILE A 71 -17.38 8.87 7.75
N ARG A 72 -18.22 9.76 7.17
CA ARG A 72 -19.51 10.14 7.79
C ARG A 72 -20.43 8.92 7.95
N ARG A 73 -20.53 8.07 6.92
CA ARG A 73 -21.29 6.81 7.00
C ARG A 73 -20.75 5.85 8.05
N SER A 74 -19.44 5.91 8.32
CA SER A 74 -18.77 5.12 9.36
C SER A 74 -18.87 5.71 10.76
N GLY A 75 -19.53 6.88 10.94
CA GLY A 75 -19.83 7.47 12.24
C GLY A 75 -18.79 8.45 12.78
N ALA A 76 -17.95 9.06 11.92
CA ALA A 76 -16.99 10.09 12.30
C ALA A 76 -17.11 11.32 11.39
N GLU A 77 -16.58 12.47 11.86
CA GLU A 77 -16.57 13.70 11.09
C GLU A 77 -15.21 13.83 10.34
N PRO A 78 -15.24 13.94 9.01
CA PRO A 78 -14.03 14.09 8.21
C PRO A 78 -13.51 15.53 8.15
N SER A 79 -12.22 15.65 7.88
CA SER A 79 -11.58 16.90 7.43
C SER A 79 -10.74 16.64 6.19
N LEU A 80 -10.78 17.57 5.24
CA LEU A 80 -9.91 17.58 4.06
C LEU A 80 -8.76 18.55 4.32
N GLU A 81 -7.55 18.02 4.43
CA GLU A 81 -6.33 18.79 4.71
C GLU A 81 -5.55 19.00 3.40
N PRO A 82 -5.61 20.20 2.78
CA PRO A 82 -4.98 20.44 1.50
C PRO A 82 -3.47 20.59 1.61
N PHE A 83 -2.77 20.13 0.58
CA PHE A 83 -1.39 20.49 0.31
C PHE A 83 -1.16 20.74 -1.18
N THR A 84 -0.15 21.55 -1.51
CA THR A 84 0.14 21.95 -2.88
C THR A 84 1.33 21.18 -3.42
N LEU A 85 1.27 20.81 -4.71
CA LEU A 85 2.36 20.19 -5.42
C LEU A 85 2.49 20.73 -6.84
N SER A 86 3.70 20.65 -7.41
CA SER A 86 3.94 20.86 -8.83
C SER A 86 3.68 19.54 -9.58
N ARG A 87 2.40 19.29 -9.91
CA ARG A 87 1.99 18.05 -10.58
C ARG A 87 2.64 17.94 -11.96
N VAL A 88 3.10 16.74 -12.28
CA VAL A 88 3.65 16.39 -13.59
C VAL A 88 2.56 15.73 -14.43
N ASP A 89 2.23 16.35 -15.55
CA ASP A 89 1.23 15.85 -16.48
C ASP A 89 1.92 15.41 -17.78
N PRO A 90 2.00 14.09 -18.06
CA PRO A 90 2.57 13.58 -19.31
C PRO A 90 1.77 14.08 -20.53
N LEU A 91 2.48 14.66 -21.50
CA LEU A 91 1.92 15.10 -22.78
C LEU A 91 2.27 14.13 -23.90
N SER A 92 3.56 13.74 -24.00
CA SER A 92 4.05 12.76 -24.94
C SER A 92 5.25 12.02 -24.32
N CYS A 93 5.10 10.73 -24.03
CA CYS A 93 6.13 9.95 -23.38
C CYS A 93 6.29 8.60 -24.10
N HIS A 94 7.37 8.47 -24.89
CA HIS A 94 7.56 7.30 -25.74
C HIS A 94 9.04 7.14 -26.16
N LEU A 95 9.35 5.95 -26.62
CA LEU A 95 10.58 5.62 -27.33
C LEU A 95 10.28 5.39 -28.81
N ARG A 96 11.02 6.06 -29.72
CA ARG A 96 11.05 5.74 -31.15
C ARG A 96 12.35 5.03 -31.46
N ILE A 97 12.29 3.81 -32.03
CA ILE A 97 13.48 2.99 -32.32
C ILE A 97 13.14 1.96 -33.41
N ALA A 98 14.02 1.79 -34.39
CA ALA A 98 13.86 0.82 -35.49
C ALA A 98 12.45 0.85 -36.14
N GLY A 99 11.92 2.07 -36.39
CA GLY A 99 10.58 2.26 -37.01
C GLY A 99 9.38 2.00 -36.07
N ARG A 100 9.61 1.57 -34.84
CA ARG A 100 8.55 1.36 -33.82
C ARG A 100 8.42 2.57 -32.88
N ARG A 101 7.23 2.78 -32.36
CA ARG A 101 6.91 3.67 -31.25
C ARG A 101 6.43 2.82 -30.07
N ILE A 102 7.10 2.96 -28.92
CA ILE A 102 6.78 2.27 -27.68
C ILE A 102 6.32 3.33 -26.66
N GLU A 103 5.08 3.25 -26.22
CA GLU A 103 4.55 4.15 -25.20
C GLU A 103 5.13 3.80 -23.83
N GLY A 104 5.30 4.84 -22.99
CA GLY A 104 5.82 4.69 -21.64
C GLY A 104 5.33 5.78 -20.69
N VAL A 105 5.82 5.70 -19.46
CA VAL A 105 5.52 6.69 -18.41
C VAL A 105 6.85 7.27 -17.92
N PRO A 106 7.00 8.61 -17.81
CA PRO A 106 8.24 9.19 -17.34
C PRO A 106 8.47 8.85 -15.86
N MET A 107 9.71 8.83 -15.41
CA MET A 107 10.01 8.91 -13.99
C MET A 107 9.67 10.32 -13.51
N PHE A 108 8.75 10.45 -12.56
CA PHE A 108 8.21 11.75 -12.13
C PHE A 108 9.18 12.60 -11.30
N ASP A 109 10.30 12.02 -10.93
CA ASP A 109 11.38 12.64 -10.15
C ASP A 109 12.73 12.68 -10.89
N ALA A 110 12.69 12.67 -12.23
CA ALA A 110 13.83 12.85 -13.11
C ALA A 110 13.70 14.14 -13.94
N ALA A 111 14.68 14.43 -14.79
CA ALA A 111 14.55 15.45 -15.81
C ALA A 111 13.56 15.05 -16.91
N PHE A 112 13.12 16.01 -17.70
CA PHE A 112 12.20 15.79 -18.82
C PHE A 112 12.79 16.35 -20.12
N THR A 113 12.30 15.87 -21.25
CA THR A 113 12.65 16.41 -22.57
C THR A 113 11.59 17.41 -23.05
N ASN A 114 11.90 18.15 -24.11
CA ASN A 114 10.89 18.75 -24.96
C ASN A 114 10.20 17.67 -25.82
N GLU A 115 9.34 18.07 -26.76
CA GLU A 115 8.62 17.15 -27.65
C GLU A 115 9.53 16.46 -28.69
N GLU A 116 10.68 17.05 -29.01
CA GLU A 116 11.65 16.50 -29.94
C GLU A 116 12.39 15.30 -29.31
N GLY A 117 12.64 15.36 -28.01
CA GLY A 117 13.29 14.32 -27.22
C GLY A 117 14.81 14.32 -27.35
N ILE A 118 15.40 13.20 -26.94
CA ILE A 118 16.86 12.93 -27.01
C ILE A 118 17.07 11.82 -28.00
N THR A 119 17.87 12.09 -29.05
CA THR A 119 18.25 11.08 -30.06
C THR A 119 19.70 10.64 -29.84
N GLY A 120 19.93 9.35 -29.91
CA GLY A 120 21.25 8.76 -29.77
C GLY A 120 21.24 7.23 -29.81
N THR A 121 22.39 6.62 -29.63
CA THR A 121 22.53 5.17 -29.60
C THR A 121 21.97 4.59 -28.31
N LEU A 122 21.25 3.46 -28.42
CA LEU A 122 20.80 2.68 -27.26
C LEU A 122 21.85 1.65 -26.87
N GLY A 123 22.16 1.51 -25.58
CA GLY A 123 23.14 0.53 -25.08
C GLY A 123 22.94 0.16 -23.62
N ALA A 124 23.85 -0.61 -23.07
CA ALA A 124 23.83 -0.99 -21.66
C ALA A 124 24.21 0.19 -20.74
N LEU A 125 23.76 0.16 -19.50
CA LEU A 125 24.21 1.10 -18.46
C LEU A 125 25.74 1.01 -18.29
N GLY A 126 26.41 2.18 -18.31
CA GLY A 126 27.85 2.28 -18.20
C GLY A 126 28.65 2.11 -19.53
N SER A 127 27.95 1.86 -20.65
CA SER A 127 28.56 1.91 -22.00
C SER A 127 28.75 3.34 -22.49
N ASP A 128 29.26 3.50 -23.71
CA ASP A 128 29.40 4.82 -24.37
C ASP A 128 28.14 5.27 -25.11
N ALA A 129 27.03 4.53 -25.01
CA ALA A 129 25.78 4.88 -25.63
C ALA A 129 25.19 6.16 -25.03
N ASP A 130 24.41 6.91 -25.83
CA ASP A 130 23.72 8.12 -25.38
C ASP A 130 22.55 7.80 -24.44
N ILE A 131 21.82 6.72 -24.74
CA ILE A 131 20.63 6.27 -24.00
C ILE A 131 20.94 4.89 -23.41
N ALA A 132 20.74 4.73 -22.11
CA ALA A 132 20.95 3.44 -21.47
C ALA A 132 19.63 2.68 -21.30
N LEU A 133 19.68 1.36 -21.54
CA LEU A 133 18.63 0.42 -21.15
C LEU A 133 18.98 -0.16 -19.78
N VAL A 134 18.04 -0.07 -18.83
CA VAL A 134 18.17 -0.67 -17.50
C VAL A 134 16.93 -1.48 -17.16
N GLU A 135 17.11 -2.48 -16.31
CA GLU A 135 16.01 -3.26 -15.75
C GLU A 135 15.85 -2.92 -14.27
N SER A 136 14.63 -2.79 -13.82
CA SER A 136 14.34 -2.59 -12.42
C SER A 136 13.12 -3.40 -12.03
N ASP A 137 13.27 -4.25 -11.03
CA ASP A 137 12.14 -4.93 -10.43
C ASP A 137 11.30 -3.93 -9.63
N THR A 138 9.98 -4.05 -9.73
CA THR A 138 9.06 -3.44 -8.78
C THR A 138 9.13 -4.19 -7.45
N PHE A 139 8.37 -3.76 -6.49
CA PHE A 139 8.40 -4.23 -5.13
C PHE A 139 8.40 -5.77 -4.98
N LYS A 140 9.41 -6.31 -4.28
CA LYS A 140 9.43 -7.67 -3.73
C LYS A 140 9.58 -7.59 -2.22
N LEU A 141 8.70 -8.29 -1.46
CA LEU A 141 8.70 -8.27 0.00
C LEU A 141 9.97 -8.81 0.63
N ASP A 142 10.60 -9.77 -0.02
CA ASP A 142 11.74 -10.55 0.45
C ASP A 142 13.12 -9.95 0.11
N GLU A 143 13.20 -8.92 -0.74
CA GLU A 143 14.46 -8.31 -1.14
C GLU A 143 14.92 -7.19 -0.21
N PRO A 144 16.22 -7.13 0.17
CA PRO A 144 16.82 -6.03 0.90
C PRO A 144 16.69 -4.69 0.16
N ARG A 145 16.45 -3.60 0.91
CA ARG A 145 16.28 -2.25 0.34
C ARG A 145 17.44 -1.80 -0.57
N ARG A 146 18.68 -2.22 -0.26
CA ARG A 146 19.89 -1.85 -1.03
C ARG A 146 19.88 -2.36 -2.45
N GLN A 147 19.28 -3.53 -2.71
CA GLN A 147 19.27 -4.13 -4.05
C GLN A 147 18.23 -3.47 -4.97
N ARG A 148 17.15 -2.92 -4.42
CA ARG A 148 16.07 -2.32 -5.21
C ARG A 148 16.37 -0.99 -5.85
N GLY A 149 17.21 -0.16 -5.24
CA GLY A 149 17.58 1.15 -5.76
C GLY A 149 18.87 1.14 -6.58
N GLY A 150 19.64 0.05 -6.53
CA GLY A 150 21.01 0.01 -7.02
C GLY A 150 21.14 0.44 -8.49
N THR A 151 20.39 -0.20 -9.37
CA THR A 151 20.44 0.09 -10.81
C THR A 151 19.89 1.48 -11.15
N ILE A 152 18.78 1.88 -10.55
CA ILE A 152 18.19 3.21 -10.77
C ILE A 152 19.06 4.31 -10.19
N ALA A 153 19.64 4.10 -9.00
CA ALA A 153 20.56 5.08 -8.41
C ALA A 153 21.82 5.26 -9.26
N GLN A 154 22.37 4.18 -9.80
CA GLN A 154 23.49 4.21 -10.75
C GLN A 154 23.10 4.93 -12.06
N ALA A 155 21.91 4.63 -12.60
CA ALA A 155 21.40 5.27 -13.80
C ALA A 155 21.25 6.79 -13.63
N ARG A 156 20.75 7.26 -12.46
CA ARG A 156 20.62 8.68 -12.13
C ARG A 156 21.97 9.41 -12.12
N GLN A 157 23.05 8.73 -11.73
CA GLN A 157 24.41 9.30 -11.63
C GLN A 157 25.24 9.04 -12.88
N SER A 158 24.69 8.35 -13.87
CA SER A 158 25.41 8.00 -15.09
C SER A 158 25.58 9.21 -16.03
N ARG A 159 26.48 9.07 -17.00
CA ARG A 159 26.72 10.08 -18.05
C ARG A 159 25.76 9.99 -19.25
N HIS A 160 24.86 8.99 -19.24
CA HIS A 160 23.90 8.83 -20.31
C HIS A 160 22.93 10.03 -20.38
N LYS A 161 22.59 10.44 -21.59
CA LYS A 161 21.67 11.58 -21.83
C LYS A 161 20.23 11.22 -21.51
N GLY A 162 19.87 9.93 -21.58
CA GLY A 162 18.54 9.41 -21.28
C GLY A 162 18.57 7.96 -20.83
N ILE A 163 17.54 7.52 -20.16
CA ILE A 163 17.42 6.16 -19.60
C ILE A 163 16.07 5.56 -20.00
N ILE A 164 16.09 4.33 -20.51
CA ILE A 164 14.91 3.49 -20.66
C ILE A 164 14.89 2.49 -19.51
N ILE A 165 13.80 2.43 -18.77
CA ILE A 165 13.62 1.52 -17.65
C ILE A 165 12.58 0.45 -18.03
N LEU A 166 13.03 -0.79 -18.12
CA LEU A 166 12.16 -1.95 -18.18
C LEU A 166 11.72 -2.28 -16.76
N THR A 167 10.48 -1.95 -16.44
CA THR A 167 9.94 -2.24 -15.11
C THR A 167 9.35 -3.64 -15.08
N ARG A 168 9.89 -4.52 -14.22
CA ARG A 168 9.46 -5.91 -14.11
C ARG A 168 8.63 -6.13 -12.86
N GLY A 169 7.38 -6.54 -13.05
CA GLY A 169 6.53 -7.13 -12.01
C GLY A 169 6.51 -8.65 -12.13
N SER A 170 5.70 -9.32 -11.33
CA SER A 170 5.50 -10.78 -11.41
C SER A 170 4.80 -11.19 -12.70
N ARG A 171 3.97 -10.30 -13.26
CA ARG A 171 3.32 -10.49 -14.58
C ARG A 171 3.95 -9.54 -15.61
N PRO A 172 4.01 -9.93 -16.92
CA PRO A 172 4.41 -9.00 -17.98
C PRO A 172 3.52 -7.77 -18.02
N GLY A 173 4.10 -6.60 -18.25
CA GLY A 173 3.36 -5.35 -18.32
C GLY A 173 4.18 -4.14 -17.86
N LEU A 174 3.51 -3.03 -17.67
CA LEU A 174 4.07 -1.80 -17.15
C LEU A 174 3.74 -1.70 -15.65
N SER A 175 4.75 -1.87 -14.80
CA SER A 175 4.66 -1.67 -13.35
C SER A 175 5.49 -0.45 -12.97
N LEU A 176 4.88 0.62 -12.48
CA LEU A 176 5.56 1.90 -12.25
C LEU A 176 6.38 1.90 -10.96
N LEU A 177 7.52 2.57 -11.01
CA LEU A 177 8.32 2.87 -9.82
C LEU A 177 7.80 4.14 -9.15
N ASN A 178 7.87 4.20 -7.83
CA ASN A 178 7.61 5.43 -7.10
C ASN A 178 8.70 6.47 -7.35
N ALA A 179 8.36 7.74 -7.17
CA ALA A 179 9.19 8.89 -7.37
C ALA A 179 9.66 9.50 -6.03
N PRO A 180 10.62 8.88 -5.31
CA PRO A 180 11.01 9.29 -3.96
C PRO A 180 11.67 10.67 -3.90
N PHE A 181 12.19 11.16 -5.02
CA PHE A 181 12.85 12.47 -5.14
C PHE A 181 11.95 13.53 -5.77
N PHE A 182 10.62 13.38 -5.72
CA PHE A 182 9.68 14.26 -6.40
C PHE A 182 9.84 15.74 -6.01
N ARG A 183 10.18 16.04 -4.75
CA ARG A 183 10.45 17.41 -4.26
C ARG A 183 11.80 17.97 -4.76
N ALA A 184 12.76 17.10 -5.08
CA ALA A 184 14.09 17.46 -5.58
C ALA A 184 14.52 16.50 -6.70
N PRO A 185 13.91 16.63 -7.90
CA PRO A 185 14.18 15.72 -9.01
C PRO A 185 15.65 15.69 -9.42
N SER A 186 16.16 14.52 -9.80
CA SER A 186 17.56 14.33 -10.18
C SER A 186 17.74 13.27 -11.26
N GLY A 187 18.84 13.38 -11.99
CA GLY A 187 19.23 12.47 -13.07
C GLY A 187 18.67 12.87 -14.44
N PRO A 188 19.10 12.17 -15.50
CA PRO A 188 18.66 12.43 -16.87
C PRO A 188 17.17 12.09 -17.05
N PRO A 189 16.55 12.47 -18.19
CA PRO A 189 15.22 11.98 -18.55
C PRO A 189 15.13 10.47 -18.55
N MET A 190 14.10 9.93 -17.89
CA MET A 190 13.90 8.49 -17.72
C MET A 190 12.48 8.10 -18.13
N LEU A 191 12.36 7.07 -18.98
CA LEU A 191 11.10 6.53 -19.47
C LEU A 191 10.94 5.08 -19.00
N GLN A 192 9.85 4.81 -18.28
CA GLN A 192 9.44 3.47 -17.87
C GLN A 192 8.61 2.84 -18.98
N VAL A 193 9.01 1.66 -19.42
CA VAL A 193 8.32 0.92 -20.48
C VAL A 193 7.95 -0.49 -20.02
N SER A 194 6.98 -1.09 -20.72
CA SER A 194 6.49 -2.43 -20.40
C SER A 194 7.59 -3.47 -20.49
N SER A 195 7.61 -4.41 -19.54
CA SER A 195 8.49 -5.58 -19.58
C SER A 195 8.19 -6.53 -20.76
N ALA A 196 7.05 -6.40 -21.43
CA ALA A 196 6.76 -7.13 -22.65
C ALA A 196 7.75 -6.78 -23.79
N GLU A 197 8.40 -5.61 -23.74
CA GLU A 197 9.38 -5.18 -24.72
C GLU A 197 10.81 -5.67 -24.41
N HIS A 198 11.01 -6.45 -23.34
CA HIS A 198 12.32 -6.79 -22.77
C HIS A 198 13.30 -7.39 -23.79
N GLU A 199 12.93 -8.53 -24.39
CA GLU A 199 13.85 -9.25 -25.30
C GLU A 199 14.18 -8.43 -26.55
N TRP A 200 13.18 -7.74 -27.09
CA TRP A 200 13.38 -6.92 -28.25
C TRP A 200 14.28 -5.71 -27.96
N LEU A 201 14.05 -4.98 -26.88
CA LEU A 201 14.89 -3.82 -26.49
C LEU A 201 16.30 -4.21 -26.12
N ARG A 202 16.50 -5.37 -25.49
CA ARG A 202 17.87 -5.89 -25.24
C ARG A 202 18.64 -6.12 -26.53
N THR A 203 17.99 -6.70 -27.54
CA THR A 203 18.59 -6.90 -28.86
C THR A 203 18.98 -5.57 -29.50
N GLN A 204 18.10 -4.56 -29.43
CA GLN A 204 18.38 -3.22 -29.96
C GLN A 204 19.55 -2.55 -29.20
N ALA A 205 19.63 -2.72 -27.90
CA ALA A 205 20.72 -2.19 -27.07
C ALA A 205 22.08 -2.85 -27.39
N GLN A 206 22.09 -4.16 -27.68
CA GLN A 206 23.30 -4.89 -28.07
C GLN A 206 23.86 -4.44 -29.42
N THR A 207 22.98 -4.04 -30.33
CA THR A 207 23.37 -3.57 -31.69
C THR A 207 23.64 -2.07 -31.75
N GLY A 208 23.48 -1.32 -30.67
CA GLY A 208 23.68 0.13 -30.66
C GLY A 208 22.67 0.89 -31.53
N THR A 209 21.47 0.39 -31.66
CA THR A 209 20.45 0.97 -32.54
C THR A 209 20.11 2.42 -32.14
N GLN A 210 19.97 3.30 -33.16
CA GLN A 210 19.54 4.68 -32.94
C GLN A 210 18.10 4.73 -32.38
N ALA A 211 17.93 5.52 -31.33
CA ALA A 211 16.65 5.68 -30.63
C ALA A 211 16.38 7.15 -30.31
N THR A 212 15.11 7.55 -30.23
CA THR A 212 14.70 8.84 -29.70
C THR A 212 13.78 8.63 -28.49
N LEU A 213 14.24 9.11 -27.34
CA LEU A 213 13.49 9.09 -26.08
C LEU A 213 12.78 10.43 -25.89
N VAL A 214 11.48 10.38 -25.66
CA VAL A 214 10.65 11.56 -25.37
C VAL A 214 9.96 11.36 -24.02
N THR A 215 10.13 12.34 -23.13
CA THR A 215 9.44 12.45 -21.83
C THR A 215 8.92 13.89 -21.70
N HIS A 216 8.11 14.31 -22.67
CA HIS A 216 7.54 15.67 -22.70
C HIS A 216 6.35 15.76 -21.75
N VAL A 217 6.43 16.67 -20.80
CA VAL A 217 5.46 16.86 -19.73
C VAL A 217 5.11 18.32 -19.54
N LYS A 218 3.95 18.58 -18.94
CA LYS A 218 3.58 19.88 -18.38
C LYS A 218 3.65 19.81 -16.86
N ARG A 219 4.16 20.87 -16.21
CA ARG A 219 4.03 21.06 -14.77
C ARG A 219 2.85 21.99 -14.48
N THR A 220 1.99 21.57 -13.55
CA THR A 220 0.80 22.31 -13.15
C THR A 220 0.74 22.40 -11.64
N THR A 221 0.58 23.61 -11.09
CA THR A 221 0.28 23.77 -9.67
C THR A 221 -1.08 23.13 -9.38
N ALA A 222 -1.10 22.16 -8.50
CA ALA A 222 -2.29 21.41 -8.15
C ALA A 222 -2.41 21.28 -6.62
N GLN A 223 -3.64 21.06 -6.16
CA GLN A 223 -3.94 20.68 -4.79
C GLN A 223 -4.18 19.19 -4.71
N ALA A 224 -3.74 18.57 -3.61
CA ALA A 224 -4.13 17.26 -3.17
C ALA A 224 -4.56 17.33 -1.70
N PHE A 225 -5.23 16.29 -1.20
CA PHE A 225 -5.79 16.31 0.15
C PHE A 225 -5.42 15.05 0.92
N ASN A 226 -4.97 15.23 2.16
CA ASN A 226 -5.12 14.19 3.15
C ASN A 226 -6.55 14.21 3.67
N VAL A 227 -7.12 13.05 3.93
CA VAL A 227 -8.48 12.93 4.51
C VAL A 227 -8.31 12.42 5.93
N THR A 228 -8.78 13.22 6.90
CA THR A 228 -8.58 12.92 8.31
C THR A 228 -9.90 12.86 9.07
N ALA A 229 -9.89 12.17 10.21
CA ALA A 229 -10.99 12.15 11.16
C ALA A 229 -10.47 11.96 12.58
N ARG A 230 -11.27 12.34 13.58
CA ARG A 230 -10.98 12.09 15.00
C ARG A 230 -12.18 11.44 15.66
N ILE A 231 -11.92 10.40 16.44
CA ILE A 231 -12.87 9.84 17.40
C ILE A 231 -12.33 10.20 18.78
N ALA A 232 -13.08 11.03 19.52
CA ALA A 232 -12.68 11.49 20.83
C ALA A 232 -12.67 10.34 21.85
N GLY A 233 -11.61 10.24 22.62
CA GLY A 233 -11.52 9.37 23.78
C GLY A 233 -12.24 9.94 24.98
N SER A 234 -12.52 9.10 25.97
CA SER A 234 -13.09 9.54 27.25
C SER A 234 -12.06 10.22 28.17
N ASP A 235 -10.77 10.15 27.84
CA ASP A 235 -9.64 10.71 28.59
C ASP A 235 -8.65 11.38 27.63
N SER A 236 -8.74 12.69 27.52
CA SER A 236 -7.89 13.50 26.64
C SER A 236 -6.43 13.63 27.14
N GLY A 237 -6.12 13.18 28.35
CA GLY A 237 -4.76 13.13 28.86
C GLY A 237 -3.94 11.93 28.36
N LEU A 238 -4.61 10.95 27.76
CA LEU A 238 -3.92 9.79 27.17
C LEU A 238 -3.33 10.12 25.80
N ALA A 239 -2.13 9.62 25.53
CA ALA A 239 -1.51 9.71 24.20
C ALA A 239 -2.43 9.10 23.11
N PRO A 240 -2.64 9.77 21.98
CA PRO A 240 -3.58 9.32 20.94
C PRO A 240 -3.07 8.10 20.19
N LEU A 241 -4.00 7.28 19.69
CA LEU A 241 -3.73 6.23 18.72
C LEU A 241 -3.89 6.81 17.31
N VAL A 242 -2.87 6.64 16.45
CA VAL A 242 -2.92 7.06 15.05
C VAL A 242 -3.19 5.85 14.17
N ILE A 243 -4.22 5.91 13.32
CA ILE A 243 -4.55 4.85 12.36
C ILE A 243 -4.53 5.46 10.95
N ALA A 244 -3.63 4.99 10.10
CA ALA A 244 -3.41 5.63 8.82
C ALA A 244 -3.32 4.63 7.65
N ALA A 245 -3.59 5.12 6.43
CA ALA A 245 -3.46 4.37 5.18
C ALA A 245 -3.07 5.32 4.04
N PRO A 246 -2.38 4.82 2.98
CA PRO A 246 -2.24 5.59 1.76
C PRO A 246 -3.52 5.50 0.93
N ARG A 247 -3.90 6.60 0.23
CA ARG A 247 -5.11 6.65 -0.58
C ARG A 247 -4.85 6.99 -2.05
N SER A 248 -3.61 7.31 -2.42
CA SER A 248 -3.23 7.59 -3.81
C SER A 248 -2.29 6.51 -4.35
N GLY A 249 -2.20 6.41 -5.67
CA GLY A 249 -1.34 5.47 -6.36
C GLY A 249 -1.31 5.75 -7.85
N TRP A 250 -0.62 4.91 -8.63
CA TRP A 250 -0.43 5.14 -10.05
C TRP A 250 -1.68 4.87 -10.89
N TRP A 251 -2.49 3.89 -10.48
CA TRP A 251 -3.61 3.33 -11.23
C TRP A 251 -4.88 3.30 -10.38
N GLN A 252 -5.81 2.40 -10.70
CA GLN A 252 -7.03 2.17 -9.91
C GLN A 252 -6.73 1.59 -8.54
N CYS A 253 -5.69 0.76 -8.41
CA CYS A 253 -5.14 0.30 -7.14
C CYS A 253 -6.15 -0.42 -6.23
N ALA A 254 -6.92 -1.37 -6.79
CA ALA A 254 -7.98 -2.08 -6.05
C ALA A 254 -7.44 -2.80 -4.82
N SER A 255 -6.43 -3.67 -4.97
CA SER A 255 -5.79 -4.33 -3.84
C SER A 255 -4.77 -3.40 -3.16
N GLU A 256 -4.02 -2.62 -3.96
CA GLU A 256 -2.92 -1.80 -3.47
C GLU A 256 -3.37 -0.75 -2.45
N ARG A 257 -4.54 -0.12 -2.64
CA ARG A 257 -5.09 0.96 -1.79
C ARG A 257 -6.49 0.65 -1.27
N GLY A 258 -7.38 0.19 -2.16
CA GLY A 258 -8.78 -0.07 -1.81
C GLY A 258 -8.93 -1.01 -0.63
N GLY A 259 -8.13 -2.09 -0.57
CA GLY A 259 -8.15 -3.01 0.58
C GLY A 259 -7.73 -2.36 1.90
N GLY A 260 -6.66 -1.54 1.89
CA GLY A 260 -6.23 -0.78 3.07
C GLY A 260 -7.28 0.22 3.54
N LEU A 261 -7.91 0.95 2.61
CA LEU A 261 -8.99 1.90 2.91
C LEU A 261 -10.23 1.21 3.46
N ALA A 262 -10.60 0.04 2.95
CA ALA A 262 -11.72 -0.74 3.47
C ALA A 262 -11.49 -1.17 4.94
N CYS A 263 -10.29 -1.65 5.28
CA CYS A 263 -9.89 -1.94 6.65
C CYS A 263 -9.90 -0.69 7.54
N TRP A 264 -9.43 0.43 7.01
CA TRP A 264 -9.37 1.71 7.71
C TRP A 264 -10.78 2.25 8.04
N LEU A 265 -11.73 2.22 7.10
CA LEU A 265 -13.12 2.62 7.31
C LEU A 265 -13.84 1.68 8.29
N GLU A 266 -13.61 0.37 8.21
CA GLU A 266 -14.18 -0.57 9.18
C GLU A 266 -13.63 -0.30 10.60
N THR A 267 -12.37 0.13 10.72
CA THR A 267 -11.77 0.52 12.00
C THR A 267 -12.43 1.81 12.55
N ILE A 268 -12.72 2.80 11.71
CA ILE A 268 -13.50 3.98 12.11
C ILE A 268 -14.86 3.54 12.66
N ARG A 269 -15.58 2.72 11.91
CA ARG A 269 -16.93 2.25 12.29
C ARG A 269 -16.92 1.55 13.65
N VAL A 270 -15.97 0.67 13.89
CA VAL A 270 -15.88 -0.07 15.16
C VAL A 270 -15.50 0.86 16.31
N LEU A 271 -14.56 1.77 16.12
CA LEU A 271 -14.11 2.70 17.16
C LEU A 271 -15.16 3.78 17.47
N ALA A 272 -15.91 4.26 16.50
CA ALA A 272 -17.04 5.18 16.72
C ALA A 272 -18.11 4.56 17.64
N ALA A 273 -18.38 3.26 17.46
CA ALA A 273 -19.33 2.52 18.31
C ALA A 273 -18.73 2.14 19.69
N ALA A 274 -17.42 1.97 19.79
CA ALA A 274 -16.75 1.37 20.96
C ALA A 274 -16.47 2.35 22.11
N LYS A 275 -16.54 3.66 21.92
CA LYS A 275 -16.21 4.72 22.90
C LYS A 275 -14.79 4.49 23.51
N PRO A 276 -13.72 4.79 22.78
CA PRO A 276 -12.34 4.53 23.21
C PRO A 276 -11.97 5.34 24.47
N ALA A 277 -10.94 4.90 25.21
CA ALA A 277 -10.40 5.67 26.31
C ALA A 277 -9.53 6.85 25.81
N ARG A 278 -8.67 6.62 24.79
CA ARG A 278 -7.80 7.62 24.17
C ARG A 278 -8.35 8.12 22.86
N ASP A 279 -7.95 9.30 22.45
CA ASP A 279 -8.25 9.81 21.12
C ASP A 279 -7.73 8.87 20.03
N CYS A 280 -8.54 8.64 19.00
CA CYS A 280 -8.15 7.92 17.81
C CYS A 280 -8.12 8.89 16.63
N LEU A 281 -6.93 9.11 16.07
CA LEU A 281 -6.68 10.01 14.95
C LEU A 281 -6.54 9.18 13.68
N PHE A 282 -7.39 9.45 12.72
CA PHE A 282 -7.41 8.77 11.43
C PHE A 282 -6.84 9.66 10.35
N ALA A 283 -5.98 9.10 9.48
CA ALA A 283 -5.42 9.84 8.35
C ALA A 283 -5.24 8.94 7.13
N ALA A 284 -5.86 9.32 6.01
CA ALA A 284 -5.65 8.71 4.70
C ALA A 284 -4.85 9.67 3.81
N PHE A 285 -3.63 9.25 3.44
CA PHE A 285 -2.64 10.12 2.81
C PHE A 285 -2.64 10.02 1.29
N SER A 286 -2.60 11.18 0.61
CA SER A 286 -2.25 11.27 -0.81
C SER A 286 -0.74 11.50 -0.97
N GLY A 287 -0.17 11.21 -2.15
CA GLY A 287 1.24 11.47 -2.45
C GLY A 287 2.20 10.34 -2.08
N HIS A 288 1.71 9.14 -1.81
CA HIS A 288 2.56 7.98 -1.53
C HIS A 288 3.54 7.70 -2.68
N GLU A 289 3.05 7.67 -3.91
CA GLU A 289 3.83 7.39 -5.12
C GLU A 289 4.81 8.51 -5.50
N LEU A 290 4.61 9.71 -4.93
CA LEU A 290 5.44 10.90 -5.14
C LEU A 290 6.34 11.23 -3.93
N GLY A 291 6.87 10.21 -3.27
CA GLY A 291 7.82 10.37 -2.18
C GLY A 291 7.17 10.69 -0.84
N LEU A 292 5.96 10.17 -0.59
CA LEU A 292 5.24 10.25 0.69
C LEU A 292 4.78 11.67 1.07
N LEU A 293 4.45 12.51 0.07
CA LEU A 293 4.15 13.94 0.28
C LEU A 293 3.11 14.21 1.36
N GLY A 294 2.01 13.45 1.37
CA GLY A 294 0.92 13.67 2.33
C GLY A 294 1.29 13.30 3.77
N VAL A 295 2.06 12.21 3.95
CA VAL A 295 2.56 11.81 5.27
C VAL A 295 3.49 12.86 5.84
N ASP A 296 4.45 13.33 5.02
CA ASP A 296 5.39 14.38 5.42
C ASP A 296 4.62 15.63 5.84
N THR A 297 3.69 16.13 4.99
CA THR A 297 2.89 17.33 5.27
C THR A 297 2.06 17.19 6.55
N TYR A 298 1.48 16.01 6.79
CA TYR A 298 0.68 15.74 7.99
C TYR A 298 1.50 15.85 9.27
N PHE A 299 2.68 15.23 9.31
CA PHE A 299 3.54 15.26 10.50
C PHE A 299 4.36 16.54 10.61
N GLU A 300 4.72 17.21 9.50
CA GLU A 300 5.33 18.55 9.52
C GLU A 300 4.42 19.57 10.22
N SER A 301 3.08 19.46 10.02
CA SER A 301 2.10 20.32 10.71
C SER A 301 1.79 19.90 12.15
N ARG A 302 2.29 18.72 12.58
CA ARG A 302 2.06 18.11 13.92
C ARG A 302 3.36 17.52 14.45
N PRO A 303 4.43 18.33 14.68
CA PRO A 303 5.79 17.81 14.94
C PRO A 303 5.88 16.95 16.19
N ASP A 304 5.02 17.19 17.19
CA ASP A 304 5.01 16.44 18.44
C ASP A 304 4.21 15.13 18.36
N LEU A 305 3.29 15.03 17.39
CA LEU A 305 2.39 13.88 17.30
C LEU A 305 3.15 12.56 17.10
N ILE A 306 4.14 12.56 16.20
CA ILE A 306 4.88 11.34 15.86
C ILE A 306 5.66 10.76 17.06
N LYS A 307 6.11 11.61 17.97
CA LYS A 307 6.86 11.22 19.18
C LYS A 307 5.96 10.84 20.34
N HIS A 308 4.80 11.47 20.43
CA HIS A 308 3.94 11.39 21.61
C HIS A 308 2.66 10.59 21.39
N CYS A 309 2.41 10.05 20.18
CA CYS A 309 1.32 9.11 20.01
C CYS A 309 1.60 7.80 20.75
N TYR A 310 0.52 7.15 21.22
CA TYR A 310 0.60 5.83 21.86
C TYR A 310 1.16 4.78 20.92
N ALA A 311 0.64 4.74 19.70
CA ALA A 311 1.15 3.95 18.58
C ALA A 311 0.60 4.48 17.24
N CYS A 312 1.30 4.16 16.13
CA CYS A 312 0.82 4.30 14.77
C CYS A 312 0.50 2.93 14.20
N ILE A 313 -0.74 2.71 13.77
CA ILE A 313 -1.14 1.55 12.95
C ILE A 313 -1.24 2.04 11.50
N PHE A 314 -0.42 1.50 10.61
CA PHE A 314 -0.44 1.90 9.21
C PHE A 314 -0.82 0.73 8.31
N LEU A 315 -1.87 0.93 7.53
CA LEU A 315 -2.44 -0.06 6.62
C LEU A 315 -1.88 0.19 5.23
N GLY A 316 -0.79 -0.47 4.92
CA GLY A 316 0.00 -0.26 3.70
C GLY A 316 -0.63 -0.87 2.44
N ALA A 317 0.21 -1.44 1.56
CA ALA A 317 -0.25 -1.90 0.26
C ALA A 317 -0.82 -3.33 0.28
N ASN A 318 -1.71 -3.61 -0.68
CA ASN A 318 -2.17 -4.93 -1.12
C ASN A 318 -2.90 -5.76 -0.04
N ILE A 319 -3.53 -5.12 0.94
CA ILE A 319 -4.31 -5.83 1.95
C ILE A 319 -5.54 -6.45 1.28
N GLY A 320 -5.64 -7.76 1.34
CA GLY A 320 -6.69 -8.53 0.66
C GLY A 320 -6.31 -9.02 -0.74
N ALA A 321 -5.07 -8.79 -1.21
CA ALA A 321 -4.60 -9.41 -2.44
C ALA A 321 -4.61 -10.96 -2.34
N PRO A 322 -5.02 -11.66 -3.42
CA PRO A 322 -5.18 -13.12 -3.36
C PRO A 322 -3.86 -13.86 -3.10
N ARG A 323 -3.87 -14.78 -2.14
CA ARG A 323 -2.79 -15.77 -1.88
C ARG A 323 -1.39 -15.19 -1.72
N GLN A 324 -1.27 -13.96 -1.22
CA GLN A 324 0.02 -13.29 -1.09
C GLN A 324 0.51 -13.27 0.36
N PRO A 325 1.83 -13.38 0.59
CA PRO A 325 2.40 -13.25 1.92
C PRO A 325 2.22 -11.81 2.43
N ASN A 326 2.12 -11.68 3.74
CA ASN A 326 2.14 -10.38 4.41
C ASN A 326 3.49 -10.13 5.11
N LEU A 327 3.77 -8.86 5.33
CA LEU A 327 4.89 -8.36 6.12
C LEU A 327 4.34 -7.37 7.14
N ILE A 328 4.65 -7.56 8.40
CA ILE A 328 4.52 -6.50 9.40
C ILE A 328 5.89 -5.86 9.67
N GLN A 329 5.92 -4.54 9.74
CA GLN A 329 7.09 -3.76 10.15
C GLN A 329 6.75 -3.12 11.50
N VAL A 330 7.54 -3.39 12.53
CA VAL A 330 7.19 -3.04 13.91
C VAL A 330 8.31 -2.29 14.58
N SER A 331 7.96 -1.36 15.49
CA SER A 331 8.93 -0.62 16.30
C SER A 331 9.48 -1.45 17.45
N ASP A 332 8.67 -2.36 17.99
CA ASP A 332 8.99 -3.15 19.17
C ASP A 332 8.28 -4.52 19.17
N ALA A 333 8.87 -5.49 19.85
CA ALA A 333 8.36 -6.85 19.91
C ALA A 333 6.98 -6.98 20.58
N PRO A 334 6.66 -6.28 21.68
CA PRO A 334 5.33 -6.33 22.30
C PRO A 334 4.22 -5.88 21.36
N LEU A 335 4.40 -4.79 20.61
CA LEU A 335 3.42 -4.31 19.64
C LEU A 335 3.28 -5.29 18.45
N GLY A 336 4.40 -5.86 18.00
CA GLY A 336 4.40 -6.90 16.97
C GLY A 336 3.64 -8.15 17.38
N ALA A 337 3.88 -8.64 18.58
CA ALA A 337 3.19 -9.82 19.15
C ALA A 337 1.68 -9.56 19.31
N TRP A 338 1.30 -8.39 19.83
CA TRP A 338 -0.10 -7.99 19.93
C TRP A 338 -0.79 -7.99 18.55
N PHE A 339 -0.14 -7.42 17.54
CA PHE A 339 -0.73 -7.33 16.20
C PHE A 339 -0.85 -8.73 15.54
N ALA A 340 0.17 -9.57 15.71
CA ALA A 340 0.14 -10.96 15.24
C ALA A 340 -1.01 -11.75 15.89
N ASP A 341 -1.18 -11.66 17.22
CA ASP A 341 -2.28 -12.29 17.95
C ASP A 341 -3.66 -11.80 17.46
N ALA A 342 -3.79 -10.49 17.19
CA ALA A 342 -5.02 -9.94 16.64
C ALA A 342 -5.36 -10.52 15.25
N LEU A 343 -4.37 -10.76 14.40
CA LEU A 343 -4.53 -11.41 13.09
C LEU A 343 -4.86 -12.90 13.24
N GLU A 344 -4.12 -13.62 14.09
CA GLU A 344 -4.29 -15.07 14.31
C GLU A 344 -5.66 -15.43 14.85
N LYS A 345 -6.25 -14.62 15.72
CA LYS A 345 -7.63 -14.78 16.22
C LYS A 345 -8.69 -14.85 15.11
N HIS A 346 -8.37 -14.38 13.92
CA HIS A 346 -9.26 -14.41 12.75
C HIS A 346 -8.70 -15.29 11.61
N GLY A 347 -7.74 -16.18 11.93
CA GLY A 347 -7.18 -17.16 10.98
C GLY A 347 -6.23 -16.59 9.96
N LEU A 348 -5.60 -15.44 10.27
CA LEU A 348 -4.54 -14.83 9.45
C LEU A 348 -3.19 -15.10 10.11
N VAL A 349 -2.20 -15.50 9.31
CA VAL A 349 -0.84 -15.77 9.79
C VAL A 349 0.08 -14.66 9.36
N VAL A 350 0.96 -14.20 10.27
CA VAL A 350 2.03 -13.27 9.91
C VAL A 350 3.17 -14.06 9.25
N ASN A 351 3.44 -13.78 7.98
CA ASN A 351 4.46 -14.48 7.22
C ASN A 351 5.87 -13.92 7.47
N GLN A 352 5.98 -12.61 7.63
CA GLN A 352 7.26 -11.95 7.85
C GLN A 352 7.10 -10.80 8.86
N THR A 353 8.11 -10.62 9.71
CA THR A 353 8.22 -9.48 10.61
C THR A 353 9.56 -8.78 10.38
N ALA A 354 9.53 -7.45 10.24
CA ALA A 354 10.71 -6.60 10.17
C ALA A 354 10.76 -5.69 11.41
N THR A 355 11.89 -5.71 12.11
CA THR A 355 12.21 -4.87 13.27
C THR A 355 13.07 -3.67 12.86
N PRO A 356 13.31 -2.67 13.73
CA PRO A 356 14.13 -1.50 13.42
C PRO A 356 15.55 -1.83 12.93
N GLU A 357 16.11 -2.94 13.37
CA GLU A 357 17.45 -3.42 12.98
C GLU A 357 17.44 -4.08 11.59
N SER A 358 16.24 -4.40 11.08
CA SER A 358 16.09 -5.03 9.79
C SER A 358 16.28 -4.04 8.63
N GLU A 359 17.04 -4.42 7.62
CA GLU A 359 17.13 -3.67 6.36
C GLU A 359 15.81 -3.64 5.57
N LYS A 360 14.76 -4.33 6.03
CA LYS A 360 13.45 -4.41 5.38
C LYS A 360 12.50 -3.26 5.73
N ILE A 361 12.86 -2.35 6.64
CA ILE A 361 12.04 -1.17 6.96
C ILE A 361 11.95 -0.24 5.74
N ARG A 362 10.72 0.10 5.34
CA ARG A 362 10.44 0.84 4.11
C ARG A 362 9.11 1.60 4.16
N GLY A 363 8.88 2.45 3.14
CA GLY A 363 7.68 3.25 3.03
C GLY A 363 7.48 4.13 4.26
N GLU A 364 6.25 4.26 4.70
CA GLU A 364 5.88 5.07 5.85
C GLU A 364 6.50 4.58 7.17
N ALA A 365 6.77 3.28 7.30
CA ALA A 365 7.48 2.74 8.46
C ALA A 365 8.84 3.44 8.67
N SER A 366 9.51 3.83 7.58
CA SER A 366 10.78 4.57 7.68
C SER A 366 10.60 5.99 8.21
N ILE A 367 9.43 6.61 8.02
CA ILE A 367 9.10 7.93 8.58
C ILE A 367 8.83 7.78 10.08
N PHE A 368 8.02 6.80 10.47
CA PHE A 368 7.71 6.53 11.87
C PHE A 368 8.97 6.19 12.66
N GLN A 369 9.85 5.34 12.11
CA GLN A 369 11.12 4.98 12.71
C GLN A 369 12.00 6.21 12.93
N ARG A 370 12.19 7.06 11.92
CA ARG A 370 12.97 8.31 12.04
C ARG A 370 12.36 9.29 13.02
N GLY A 371 11.03 9.34 13.09
CA GLY A 371 10.28 10.19 14.01
C GLY A 371 10.27 9.69 15.46
N GLY A 372 10.77 8.48 15.73
CA GLY A 372 10.76 7.87 17.06
C GLY A 372 9.37 7.38 17.51
N ALA A 373 8.44 7.18 16.58
CA ALA A 373 7.12 6.66 16.90
C ALA A 373 7.16 5.18 17.30
N ARG A 374 6.21 4.77 18.10
CA ARG A 374 5.84 3.37 18.27
C ARG A 374 4.89 2.99 17.11
N TYR A 375 5.19 1.95 16.32
CA TYR A 375 4.43 1.66 15.11
C TYR A 375 4.30 0.18 14.77
N VAL A 376 3.22 -0.15 14.07
CA VAL A 376 3.05 -1.35 13.26
C VAL A 376 2.54 -0.96 11.88
N VAL A 377 3.21 -1.46 10.83
CA VAL A 377 2.84 -1.27 9.43
C VAL A 377 2.58 -2.64 8.82
N LEU A 378 1.38 -2.84 8.30
CA LEU A 378 1.01 -4.04 7.55
C LEU A 378 1.12 -3.78 6.05
N ALA A 379 1.75 -4.67 5.32
CA ALA A 379 1.71 -4.72 3.87
C ALA A 379 1.63 -6.17 3.38
N CYS A 380 0.96 -6.39 2.26
CA CYS A 380 0.92 -7.69 1.60
C CYS A 380 1.63 -7.62 0.24
N GLY A 381 2.00 -8.79 -0.30
CA GLY A 381 2.48 -8.90 -1.67
C GLY A 381 1.33 -8.73 -2.68
N SER A 382 1.68 -8.57 -3.95
CA SER A 382 0.75 -8.63 -5.08
C SER A 382 1.52 -8.91 -6.36
N ASP A 383 1.00 -9.76 -7.22
CA ASP A 383 1.59 -10.04 -8.54
C ASP A 383 1.39 -8.89 -9.53
N VAL A 384 0.50 -7.97 -9.20
CA VAL A 384 0.13 -6.82 -10.04
C VAL A 384 0.44 -5.48 -9.38
N PHE A 385 1.32 -5.47 -8.36
CA PHE A 385 1.68 -4.25 -7.64
C PHE A 385 2.20 -3.16 -8.59
N HIS A 386 1.68 -1.94 -8.44
CA HIS A 386 1.95 -0.78 -9.27
C HIS A 386 1.57 -0.94 -10.76
N SER A 387 0.73 -1.91 -11.09
CA SER A 387 0.25 -2.20 -12.44
C SER A 387 -1.21 -1.80 -12.63
N ALA A 388 -1.57 -1.43 -13.86
CA ALA A 388 -2.97 -1.20 -14.26
C ALA A 388 -3.84 -2.46 -14.21
N ALA A 389 -3.23 -3.64 -14.01
CA ALA A 389 -3.95 -4.90 -13.81
C ALA A 389 -4.49 -5.07 -12.38
N ASP A 390 -4.12 -4.21 -11.43
CA ASP A 390 -4.68 -4.23 -10.06
C ASP A 390 -6.11 -3.68 -10.05
N ARG A 391 -7.06 -4.57 -10.34
CA ARG A 391 -8.47 -4.25 -10.58
C ARG A 391 -9.42 -5.10 -9.72
N TRP A 392 -10.54 -4.50 -9.38
CA TRP A 392 -11.70 -5.18 -8.84
C TRP A 392 -12.47 -5.93 -9.96
N PRO A 393 -13.02 -7.15 -9.72
CA PRO A 393 -12.89 -7.95 -8.48
C PRO A 393 -11.67 -8.88 -8.48
N ASP A 394 -10.92 -9.01 -9.58
CA ASP A 394 -10.00 -10.10 -9.87
C ASP A 394 -8.79 -10.14 -8.92
N GLU A 395 -8.35 -8.99 -8.44
CA GLU A 395 -7.14 -8.87 -7.61
C GLU A 395 -7.46 -8.62 -6.11
N VAL A 396 -8.69 -8.97 -5.68
CA VAL A 396 -9.11 -8.85 -4.27
C VAL A 396 -9.84 -10.10 -3.79
N ASP A 397 -9.32 -10.76 -2.76
CA ASP A 397 -10.00 -11.82 -2.01
C ASP A 397 -10.82 -11.19 -0.88
N VAL A 398 -12.12 -11.07 -1.09
CA VAL A 398 -13.05 -10.41 -0.16
C VAL A 398 -13.07 -11.10 1.20
N ALA A 399 -13.01 -12.43 1.25
CA ALA A 399 -13.04 -13.17 2.51
C ALA A 399 -11.77 -12.94 3.35
N ILE A 400 -10.61 -12.90 2.69
CA ILE A 400 -9.34 -12.55 3.36
C ILE A 400 -9.37 -11.09 3.81
N LEU A 401 -9.83 -10.17 2.95
CA LEU A 401 -9.94 -8.75 3.27
C LEU A 401 -10.85 -8.49 4.48
N ALA A 402 -12.00 -9.16 4.56
CA ALA A 402 -12.91 -9.05 5.69
C ALA A 402 -12.29 -9.54 7.01
N ARG A 403 -11.44 -10.59 6.96
CA ARG A 403 -10.69 -11.04 8.13
C ARG A 403 -9.67 -9.99 8.58
N TYR A 404 -8.91 -9.39 7.65
CA TYR A 404 -8.01 -8.27 7.97
C TYR A 404 -8.78 -7.11 8.58
N ALA A 405 -9.87 -6.66 7.94
CA ALA A 405 -10.69 -5.56 8.44
C ALA A 405 -11.20 -5.81 9.86
N THR A 406 -11.73 -7.02 10.13
CA THR A 406 -12.22 -7.41 11.45
C THR A 406 -11.11 -7.46 12.50
N SER A 407 -9.96 -8.06 12.16
CA SER A 407 -8.80 -8.19 13.06
C SER A 407 -8.25 -6.82 13.47
N ILE A 408 -8.01 -5.97 12.48
CA ILE A 408 -7.44 -4.64 12.68
C ILE A 408 -8.40 -3.77 13.49
N ALA A 409 -9.69 -3.76 13.13
CA ALA A 409 -10.69 -2.94 13.81
C ALA A 409 -10.86 -3.34 15.29
N LYS A 410 -10.96 -4.64 15.57
CA LYS A 410 -11.06 -5.15 16.94
C LYS A 410 -9.78 -4.91 17.74
N GLY A 411 -8.62 -5.19 17.13
CA GLY A 411 -7.34 -4.95 17.76
C GLY A 411 -7.12 -3.46 18.08
N ALA A 412 -7.41 -2.56 17.14
CA ALA A 412 -7.34 -1.12 17.38
C ALA A 412 -8.27 -0.68 18.53
N ALA A 413 -9.49 -1.27 18.62
CA ALA A 413 -10.40 -0.99 19.71
C ALA A 413 -9.89 -1.50 21.07
N GLU A 414 -9.17 -2.61 21.12
CA GLU A 414 -8.49 -3.09 22.32
C GLU A 414 -7.38 -2.13 22.76
N LEU A 415 -6.50 -1.70 21.84
CA LEU A 415 -5.45 -0.69 22.13
C LEU A 415 -6.04 0.65 22.59
N ALA A 416 -7.11 1.09 21.95
CA ALA A 416 -7.73 2.36 22.27
C ALA A 416 -8.41 2.41 23.67
N ARG A 417 -8.68 1.24 24.26
CA ARG A 417 -9.22 1.13 25.65
C ARG A 417 -8.12 1.09 26.73
N GLN A 418 -6.90 0.78 26.38
CA GLN A 418 -5.80 0.71 27.34
C GLN A 418 -5.53 2.08 27.95
N ARG A 419 -5.33 2.14 29.27
CA ARG A 419 -5.08 3.38 30.03
C ARG A 419 -3.61 3.53 30.47
N SER A 420 -2.81 2.50 30.20
CA SER A 420 -1.36 2.47 30.49
C SER A 420 -0.55 2.55 29.22
#